data_ee8cb04001a09d5a780636cbd6d2d95c
#
_entry.id   ee8cb04001a09d5a780636cbd6d2d95c
#
_cell.length_a   1.000
_cell.length_b   1.000
_cell.length_c   1.000
_cell.angle_alpha   90.00
_cell.angle_beta   90.00
_cell.angle_gamma   90.00
#
_symmetry.space_group_name_H-M   'P 1'
#
loop_
_entity.id
_entity.type
_entity.pdbx_description
1 polymer ?
#
loop_
_entity_poly.entity_id
_entity_poly.type
_entity_poly.pdbx_seq_one_letter_code
_entity_poly.pdbx_strand_id
1 'polypeptide(L)'
;MKSDDLKESRNIEDRRGQSYSQSSGNSNLGGGILQILLSPGSFKSKIVLILLLVLLGGGGASLGGLFGNETSHSYQSSQITRTNKTHVDDADAEFVSKVLGTTEDHWHKVFQAEGRTYHEPKLVFYTGRTQTGCGVGQASAGPFYCPTDKKIYLDMSFYKELTTKYKASGDFAMAYVIAHEVGHHVQNELGILGKYHRMQQG
;
A
#
# COMPACT_ATOMS: atom_id res chain seq x y z
N MET A 1 16.54 -25.30 3.15
CA MET A 1 15.91 -25.50 4.49
C MET A 1 14.72 -26.41 4.31
N LYS A 2 14.49 -27.44 5.16
CA LYS A 2 13.26 -28.26 5.05
C LYS A 2 12.11 -27.43 5.63
N SER A 3 11.21 -26.97 4.79
CA SER A 3 10.05 -26.14 5.15
C SER A 3 8.72 -26.88 5.03
N ASP A 4 8.77 -28.18 4.63
CA ASP A 4 7.57 -28.93 4.27
C ASP A 4 6.65 -29.18 5.48
N ASP A 5 7.22 -29.31 6.68
CA ASP A 5 6.49 -29.58 7.93
C ASP A 5 6.08 -28.29 8.68
N LEU A 6 6.41 -27.10 8.16
CA LEU A 6 6.12 -25.84 8.83
C LEU A 6 4.68 -25.40 8.54
N LYS A 7 4.01 -24.91 9.59
CA LYS A 7 2.66 -24.35 9.48
C LYS A 7 2.70 -22.98 8.78
N GLU A 8 1.80 -22.76 7.84
CA GLU A 8 1.61 -21.47 7.23
C GLU A 8 0.88 -20.50 8.15
N SER A 9 1.31 -19.23 8.11
CA SER A 9 0.59 -18.14 8.74
C SER A 9 -0.74 -17.87 8.05
N ARG A 10 -1.76 -17.52 8.82
CA ARG A 10 -3.04 -17.00 8.34
C ARG A 10 -3.05 -15.47 8.21
N ASN A 11 -1.98 -14.83 8.66
CA ASN A 11 -1.85 -13.37 8.68
C ASN A 11 -1.24 -12.84 7.37
N ILE A 12 -1.65 -13.39 6.24
CA ILE A 12 -1.23 -13.00 4.89
C ILE A 12 -2.35 -12.23 4.20
N GLU A 13 -2.00 -11.10 3.61
CA GLU A 13 -2.87 -10.29 2.75
C GLU A 13 -2.22 -10.17 1.36
N ASP A 14 -2.81 -10.79 0.34
CA ASP A 14 -2.27 -10.79 -1.03
C ASP A 14 -2.90 -9.68 -1.87
N ARG A 15 -2.11 -8.65 -2.17
CA ARG A 15 -2.48 -7.53 -3.06
C ARG A 15 -1.74 -7.59 -4.40
N ARG A 16 -1.05 -8.68 -4.71
CA ARG A 16 -0.35 -8.84 -5.99
C ARG A 16 -1.34 -8.78 -7.15
N GLY A 17 -0.97 -8.08 -8.22
CA GLY A 17 -1.86 -7.87 -9.39
C GLY A 17 -2.93 -6.79 -9.20
N GLN A 18 -3.02 -6.15 -8.02
CA GLN A 18 -3.83 -4.95 -7.86
C GLN A 18 -3.05 -3.76 -8.42
N SER A 19 -3.60 -3.06 -9.40
CA SER A 19 -3.02 -1.80 -9.87
C SER A 19 -3.22 -0.74 -8.80
N TYR A 20 -2.13 -0.16 -8.28
CA TYR A 20 -2.20 1.05 -7.49
C TYR A 20 -2.60 2.20 -8.42
N SER A 21 -3.90 2.45 -8.56
CA SER A 21 -4.40 3.72 -9.09
C SER A 21 -4.12 4.77 -8.02
N GLN A 22 -3.05 5.54 -8.21
CA GLN A 22 -2.99 6.84 -7.59
C GLN A 22 -4.26 7.56 -8.10
N SER A 23 -5.22 7.76 -7.20
CA SER A 23 -6.31 8.70 -7.45
C SER A 23 -5.61 10.04 -7.62
N SER A 24 -5.17 10.30 -8.86
CA SER A 24 -4.92 11.63 -9.34
C SER A 24 -6.26 12.30 -9.15
N GLY A 25 -6.35 13.13 -8.09
CA GLY A 25 -7.51 13.96 -7.90
C GLY A 25 -7.72 14.67 -9.23
N ASN A 26 -8.57 14.09 -10.04
CA ASN A 26 -9.12 14.77 -11.17
C ASN A 26 -9.86 15.93 -10.52
N SER A 27 -9.15 17.05 -10.39
CA SER A 27 -9.77 18.33 -10.10
C SER A 27 -10.78 18.49 -11.22
N ASN A 28 -12.01 18.07 -10.93
CA ASN A 28 -13.18 18.34 -11.77
C ASN A 28 -13.17 19.87 -11.94
N LEU A 29 -12.63 20.36 -13.06
CA LEU A 29 -12.61 21.78 -13.40
C LEU A 29 -14.03 22.38 -13.23
N GLY A 30 -15.07 21.55 -13.43
CA GLY A 30 -16.46 21.95 -13.21
C GLY A 30 -16.81 22.24 -11.75
N GLY A 31 -16.29 21.46 -10.79
CA GLY A 31 -16.54 21.68 -9.35
C GLY A 31 -15.79 22.90 -8.82
N GLY A 32 -14.56 23.12 -9.28
CA GLY A 32 -13.76 24.28 -8.90
C GLY A 32 -14.37 25.61 -9.38
N ILE A 33 -14.90 25.67 -10.57
CA ILE A 33 -15.54 26.88 -11.12
C ILE A 33 -16.80 27.24 -10.33
N LEU A 34 -17.62 26.25 -9.97
CA LEU A 34 -18.82 26.47 -9.15
C LEU A 34 -18.48 26.97 -7.75
N GLN A 35 -17.41 26.46 -7.15
CA GLN A 35 -16.96 26.89 -5.81
C GLN A 35 -16.38 28.30 -5.81
N ILE A 36 -15.71 28.72 -6.90
CA ILE A 36 -15.24 30.10 -7.07
C ILE A 36 -16.41 31.08 -7.26
N LEU A 37 -17.45 30.67 -7.97
CA LEU A 37 -18.66 31.49 -8.17
C LEU A 37 -19.45 31.69 -6.87
N LEU A 38 -19.46 30.69 -5.95
CA LEU A 38 -20.19 30.72 -4.69
C LEU A 38 -19.37 31.31 -3.52
N SER A 39 -18.07 31.57 -3.71
CA SER A 39 -17.24 32.15 -2.65
C SER A 39 -17.61 33.61 -2.38
N PRO A 40 -17.54 34.08 -1.11
CA PRO A 40 -17.79 35.48 -0.78
C PRO A 40 -16.64 36.37 -1.29
N GLY A 41 -16.80 36.96 -2.45
CA GLY A 41 -15.84 37.88 -3.06
C GLY A 41 -16.53 38.91 -3.94
N SER A 42 -15.88 40.08 -4.19
CA SER A 42 -16.43 41.18 -4.96
C SER A 42 -16.96 40.74 -6.33
N PHE A 43 -18.19 41.07 -6.64
CA PHE A 43 -18.88 40.75 -7.90
C PHE A 43 -18.10 41.20 -9.14
N LYS A 44 -17.38 42.32 -9.05
CA LYS A 44 -16.55 42.89 -10.14
C LYS A 44 -15.36 41.96 -10.48
N SER A 45 -14.72 41.38 -9.49
CA SER A 45 -13.59 40.45 -9.67
C SER A 45 -14.01 39.15 -10.34
N LYS A 46 -15.21 38.66 -10.08
CA LYS A 46 -15.76 37.43 -10.70
C LYS A 46 -16.10 37.63 -12.18
N ILE A 47 -16.66 38.79 -12.54
CA ILE A 47 -16.97 39.14 -13.93
C ILE A 47 -15.68 39.23 -14.76
N VAL A 48 -14.62 39.84 -14.23
CA VAL A 48 -13.32 39.92 -14.90
C VAL A 48 -12.72 38.55 -15.16
N LEU A 49 -12.82 37.62 -14.17
CA LEU A 49 -12.32 36.26 -14.32
C LEU A 49 -13.09 35.46 -15.38
N ILE A 50 -14.41 35.60 -15.43
CA ILE A 50 -15.26 34.94 -16.44
C ILE A 50 -14.97 35.53 -17.86
N LEU A 51 -14.84 36.84 -17.99
CA LEU A 51 -14.46 37.48 -19.24
C LEU A 51 -13.07 37.05 -19.70
N LEU A 52 -12.11 36.90 -18.80
CA LEU A 52 -10.76 36.46 -19.11
C LEU A 52 -10.74 34.99 -19.57
N LEU A 53 -11.56 34.13 -18.96
CA LEU A 53 -11.74 32.75 -19.39
C LEU A 53 -12.40 32.62 -20.77
N VAL A 54 -13.36 33.48 -21.09
CA VAL A 54 -14.00 33.51 -22.41
C VAL A 54 -13.04 34.04 -23.50
N LEU A 55 -12.21 35.04 -23.15
CA LEU A 55 -11.23 35.61 -24.07
C LEU A 55 -10.02 34.72 -24.34
N LEU A 56 -9.53 34.00 -23.35
CA LEU A 56 -8.40 33.07 -23.47
C LEU A 56 -8.82 31.68 -23.95
N GLY A 57 -10.08 31.30 -23.80
CA GLY A 57 -10.66 30.02 -24.25
C GLY A 57 -11.26 30.07 -25.68
N GLY A 58 -10.98 31.09 -26.46
CA GLY A 58 -11.50 31.29 -27.81
C GLY A 58 -11.01 30.27 -28.83
N GLY A 59 -11.61 29.10 -28.83
CA GLY A 59 -11.41 28.03 -29.80
C GLY A 59 -12.48 26.94 -29.63
N GLY A 60 -13.70 27.18 -30.15
CA GLY A 60 -14.59 26.16 -30.68
C GLY A 60 -15.03 25.02 -29.80
N ALA A 61 -15.47 25.24 -28.56
CA ALA A 61 -16.24 24.26 -27.84
C ALA A 61 -17.66 24.80 -27.58
N SER A 62 -18.63 24.25 -28.31
CA SER A 62 -20.04 24.62 -28.21
C SER A 62 -20.54 24.40 -26.78
N LEU A 63 -21.17 25.42 -26.21
CA LEU A 63 -21.87 25.42 -24.91
C LEU A 63 -23.05 24.38 -24.80
N GLY A 64 -23.24 23.55 -25.83
CA GLY A 64 -24.30 22.54 -25.89
C GLY A 64 -24.16 21.33 -25.00
N GLY A 65 -23.03 21.14 -24.31
CA GLY A 65 -22.75 19.95 -23.46
C GLY A 65 -23.11 20.12 -22.00
N LEU A 66 -23.63 21.27 -21.56
CA LEU A 66 -23.86 21.53 -20.12
C LEU A 66 -25.29 21.21 -19.64
N PHE A 67 -26.20 20.94 -20.57
CA PHE A 67 -27.57 20.60 -20.22
C PHE A 67 -28.06 19.46 -21.13
N GLY A 68 -27.98 18.24 -20.64
CA GLY A 68 -28.73 17.12 -21.23
C GLY A 68 -27.89 15.90 -21.49
N ASN A 69 -28.03 14.93 -20.71
CA ASN A 69 -28.59 13.61 -21.02
C ASN A 69 -28.20 12.63 -19.93
N GLU A 70 -29.20 12.19 -19.23
CA GLU A 70 -29.13 10.95 -18.44
C GLU A 70 -28.94 9.78 -19.42
N THR A 71 -27.71 9.33 -19.59
CA THR A 71 -27.45 8.03 -20.17
C THR A 71 -27.08 7.08 -19.03
N SER A 72 -27.99 6.14 -18.82
CA SER A 72 -27.81 4.97 -17.97
C SER A 72 -26.47 4.28 -18.25
N HIS A 73 -25.46 4.56 -17.46
CA HIS A 73 -24.26 3.73 -17.44
C HIS A 73 -24.58 2.45 -16.71
N SER A 74 -24.85 1.39 -17.49
CA SER A 74 -24.81 0.03 -17.04
C SER A 74 -23.48 -0.18 -16.31
N TYR A 75 -23.55 -0.51 -15.01
CA TYR A 75 -22.41 -0.97 -14.24
C TYR A 75 -21.95 -2.29 -14.83
N GLN A 76 -21.04 -2.19 -15.79
CA GLN A 76 -20.28 -3.34 -16.25
C GLN A 76 -19.35 -3.70 -15.10
N SER A 77 -19.73 -4.73 -14.35
CA SER A 77 -18.84 -5.32 -13.35
C SER A 77 -17.55 -5.71 -14.07
N SER A 78 -16.50 -4.94 -13.83
CA SER A 78 -15.17 -5.27 -14.29
C SER A 78 -14.84 -6.62 -13.67
N GLN A 79 -14.93 -7.67 -14.47
CA GLN A 79 -14.35 -8.96 -14.13
C GLN A 79 -12.87 -8.71 -13.89
N ILE A 80 -12.48 -8.82 -12.61
CA ILE A 80 -11.05 -8.85 -12.24
C ILE A 80 -10.47 -10.05 -12.96
N THR A 81 -9.81 -9.79 -14.08
CA THR A 81 -9.01 -10.80 -14.78
C THR A 81 -7.93 -11.22 -13.81
N ARG A 82 -8.10 -12.38 -13.18
CA ARG A 82 -7.05 -13.03 -12.40
C ARG A 82 -5.92 -13.31 -13.38
N THR A 83 -4.93 -12.44 -13.41
CA THR A 83 -3.67 -12.72 -14.11
C THR A 83 -3.10 -14.01 -13.52
N ASN A 84 -2.78 -14.95 -14.40
CA ASN A 84 -2.16 -16.21 -14.03
C ASN A 84 -0.94 -15.94 -13.14
N LYS A 85 -1.07 -16.25 -11.84
CA LYS A 85 0.06 -16.30 -10.92
C LYS A 85 1.05 -17.30 -11.48
N THR A 86 2.27 -16.89 -11.73
CA THR A 86 3.32 -17.83 -12.13
C THR A 86 3.60 -18.76 -10.95
N HIS A 87 3.66 -20.06 -11.19
CA HIS A 87 3.84 -21.10 -10.16
C HIS A 87 5.07 -20.87 -9.25
N VAL A 88 6.06 -20.14 -9.74
CA VAL A 88 7.28 -19.75 -8.99
C VAL A 88 6.97 -18.72 -7.87
N ASP A 89 6.06 -17.76 -8.15
CA ASP A 89 5.69 -16.73 -7.17
C ASP A 89 4.84 -17.31 -6.01
N ASP A 90 4.14 -18.42 -6.23
CA ASP A 90 3.33 -19.07 -5.21
C ASP A 90 4.18 -19.91 -4.25
N ALA A 91 5.24 -20.60 -4.71
CA ALA A 91 6.17 -21.35 -3.85
C ALA A 91 6.96 -20.42 -2.91
N ASP A 92 7.45 -19.29 -3.44
CA ASP A 92 8.15 -18.29 -2.64
C ASP A 92 7.21 -17.64 -1.61
N ALA A 93 5.95 -17.36 -1.98
CA ALA A 93 4.95 -16.83 -1.06
C ALA A 93 4.57 -17.84 0.03
N GLU A 94 4.46 -19.12 -0.32
CA GLU A 94 4.25 -20.21 0.64
C GLU A 94 5.42 -20.29 1.65
N PHE A 95 6.65 -20.24 1.16
CA PHE A 95 7.83 -20.21 2.02
C PHE A 95 7.81 -19.03 2.99
N VAL A 96 7.53 -17.82 2.51
CA VAL A 96 7.40 -16.62 3.36
C VAL A 96 6.30 -16.80 4.41
N SER A 97 5.15 -17.35 4.02
CA SER A 97 4.05 -17.65 4.95
C SER A 97 4.46 -18.61 6.07
N LYS A 98 5.21 -19.66 5.73
CA LYS A 98 5.74 -20.64 6.71
C LYS A 98 6.76 -20.00 7.65
N VAL A 99 7.64 -19.17 7.14
CA VAL A 99 8.59 -18.41 7.96
C VAL A 99 7.85 -17.49 8.94
N LEU A 100 6.85 -16.75 8.45
CA LEU A 100 6.02 -15.89 9.32
C LEU A 100 5.35 -16.72 10.43
N GLY A 101 4.70 -17.83 10.08
CA GLY A 101 4.08 -18.75 11.07
C GLY A 101 5.06 -19.23 12.12
N THR A 102 6.31 -19.54 11.73
CA THR A 102 7.37 -19.92 12.68
C THR A 102 7.71 -18.79 13.65
N THR A 103 7.77 -17.54 13.16
CA THR A 103 8.01 -16.36 14.02
C THR A 103 6.84 -16.11 14.97
N GLU A 104 5.60 -16.31 14.51
CA GLU A 104 4.39 -16.20 15.35
C GLU A 104 4.44 -17.19 16.51
N ASP A 105 4.70 -18.47 16.23
CA ASP A 105 4.80 -19.51 17.25
C ASP A 105 5.93 -19.24 18.27
N HIS A 106 7.05 -18.66 17.81
CA HIS A 106 8.16 -18.26 18.67
C HIS A 106 7.76 -17.10 19.60
N TRP A 107 7.22 -16.01 19.03
CA TRP A 107 6.90 -14.82 19.81
C TRP A 107 5.71 -15.02 20.75
N HIS A 108 4.74 -15.86 20.41
CA HIS A 108 3.71 -16.28 21.36
C HIS A 108 4.30 -16.89 22.62
N LYS A 109 5.27 -17.82 22.48
CA LYS A 109 5.94 -18.45 23.62
C LYS A 109 6.73 -17.42 24.45
N VAL A 110 7.45 -16.51 23.80
CA VAL A 110 8.25 -15.50 24.50
C VAL A 110 7.34 -14.54 25.27
N PHE A 111 6.30 -14.01 24.65
CA PHE A 111 5.39 -13.07 25.31
C PHE A 111 4.61 -13.77 26.44
N GLN A 112 4.19 -15.01 26.25
CA GLN A 112 3.51 -15.80 27.28
C GLN A 112 4.43 -16.03 28.50
N ALA A 113 5.71 -16.31 28.29
CA ALA A 113 6.68 -16.48 29.38
C ALA A 113 6.85 -15.19 30.20
N GLU A 114 6.65 -14.02 29.57
CA GLU A 114 6.69 -12.71 30.21
C GLU A 114 5.31 -12.25 30.74
N GLY A 115 4.30 -13.12 30.74
CA GLY A 115 2.94 -12.80 31.17
C GLY A 115 2.21 -11.79 30.26
N ARG A 116 2.60 -11.70 29.00
CA ARG A 116 2.07 -10.77 27.99
C ARG A 116 1.36 -11.50 26.85
N THR A 117 0.52 -10.79 26.13
CA THR A 117 -0.11 -11.28 24.90
C THR A 117 0.64 -10.73 23.70
N TYR A 118 1.00 -11.61 22.77
CA TYR A 118 1.53 -11.22 21.46
C TYR A 118 0.39 -11.03 20.46
N HIS A 119 0.40 -9.90 19.75
CA HIS A 119 -0.51 -9.64 18.64
C HIS A 119 0.30 -9.75 17.36
N GLU A 120 -0.09 -10.63 16.48
CA GLU A 120 0.66 -10.93 15.24
C GLU A 120 0.56 -9.78 14.24
N PRO A 121 1.62 -9.48 13.48
CA PRO A 121 1.55 -8.57 12.35
C PRO A 121 0.87 -9.25 11.16
N LYS A 122 0.25 -8.47 10.26
CA LYS A 122 -0.10 -8.98 8.93
C LYS A 122 1.05 -8.74 7.97
N LEU A 123 1.34 -9.72 7.10
CA LEU A 123 2.24 -9.56 5.99
C LEU A 123 1.45 -9.35 4.70
N VAL A 124 1.75 -8.26 4.00
CA VAL A 124 1.09 -7.84 2.75
C VAL A 124 2.03 -8.09 1.58
N PHE A 125 1.64 -9.00 0.69
CA PHE A 125 2.28 -9.10 -0.62
C PHE A 125 1.73 -8.04 -1.56
N TYR A 126 2.61 -7.33 -2.28
CA TYR A 126 2.21 -6.34 -3.26
C TYR A 126 3.13 -6.36 -4.48
N THR A 127 2.82 -5.58 -5.51
CA THR A 127 3.64 -5.41 -6.71
C THR A 127 3.85 -3.93 -6.99
N GLY A 128 5.10 -3.50 -7.05
CA GLY A 128 5.52 -2.16 -7.41
C GLY A 128 5.20 -1.10 -6.36
N ARG A 129 3.92 -0.81 -6.13
CA ARG A 129 3.45 0.20 -5.17
C ARG A 129 2.23 -0.28 -4.40
N THR A 130 2.12 0.15 -3.13
CA THR A 130 0.94 -0.14 -2.29
C THR A 130 0.66 1.00 -1.32
N GLN A 131 -0.60 1.17 -0.94
CA GLN A 131 -1.00 2.09 0.13
C GLN A 131 -0.76 1.44 1.49
N THR A 132 -0.18 2.18 2.42
CA THR A 132 0.08 1.77 3.79
C THR A 132 -0.36 2.84 4.79
N GLY A 133 -0.45 2.52 6.06
CA GLY A 133 -0.66 3.49 7.12
C GLY A 133 0.48 4.53 7.28
N CYS A 134 1.66 4.22 6.72
CA CYS A 134 2.84 5.08 6.75
C CYS A 134 3.04 5.87 5.43
N GLY A 135 2.06 5.85 4.52
CA GLY A 135 2.14 6.46 3.19
C GLY A 135 2.26 5.43 2.07
N VAL A 136 2.80 5.84 0.92
CA VAL A 136 2.95 4.95 -0.24
C VAL A 136 4.22 4.12 -0.11
N GLY A 137 4.06 2.80 0.00
CA GLY A 137 5.16 1.84 -0.10
C GLY A 137 5.57 1.61 -1.55
N GLN A 138 6.88 1.46 -1.79
CA GLN A 138 7.44 1.20 -3.11
C GLN A 138 8.39 0.00 -3.05
N ALA A 139 8.34 -0.87 -4.06
CA ALA A 139 9.19 -2.06 -4.16
C ALA A 139 10.70 -1.73 -4.07
N SER A 140 11.11 -0.58 -4.62
CA SER A 140 12.50 -0.11 -4.59
C SER A 140 13.05 0.18 -3.18
N ALA A 141 12.18 0.33 -2.18
CA ALA A 141 12.58 0.50 -0.79
C ALA A 141 12.95 -0.83 -0.10
N GLY A 142 12.65 -1.96 -0.73
CA GLY A 142 12.74 -3.29 -0.12
C GLY A 142 11.55 -3.59 0.81
N PRO A 143 11.60 -4.73 1.53
CA PRO A 143 10.64 -5.06 2.57
C PRO A 143 10.67 -4.02 3.71
N PHE A 144 9.53 -3.80 4.35
CA PHE A 144 9.47 -2.87 5.48
C PHE A 144 8.29 -3.15 6.41
N TYR A 145 8.45 -2.74 7.66
CA TYR A 145 7.37 -2.72 8.65
C TYR A 145 6.79 -1.30 8.77
N CYS A 146 5.47 -1.18 8.79
CA CYS A 146 4.78 0.09 9.08
C CYS A 146 4.17 0.06 10.49
N PRO A 147 4.67 0.87 11.45
CA PRO A 147 4.16 0.86 12.82
C PRO A 147 2.74 1.41 12.96
N THR A 148 2.28 2.24 12.02
CA THR A 148 0.95 2.86 12.08
C THR A 148 -0.17 1.84 11.86
N ASP A 149 -0.03 0.92 10.91
CA ASP A 149 -1.02 -0.11 10.63
C ASP A 149 -0.59 -1.52 11.09
N LYS A 150 0.62 -1.62 11.69
CA LYS A 150 1.21 -2.86 12.22
C LYS A 150 1.34 -3.97 11.18
N LYS A 151 1.68 -3.59 9.95
CA LYS A 151 1.83 -4.52 8.84
C LYS A 151 3.26 -4.56 8.32
N ILE A 152 3.66 -5.74 7.83
CA ILE A 152 4.88 -5.97 7.06
C ILE A 152 4.51 -5.94 5.58
N TYR A 153 5.30 -5.28 4.76
CA TYR A 153 5.08 -5.14 3.33
C TYR A 153 6.22 -5.75 2.55
N LEU A 154 5.91 -6.63 1.60
CA LEU A 154 6.90 -7.35 0.80
C LEU A 154 6.48 -7.38 -0.67
N ASP A 155 7.30 -6.81 -1.55
CA ASP A 155 7.22 -7.09 -2.99
C ASP A 155 8.07 -8.33 -3.30
N MET A 156 7.45 -9.33 -3.95
CA MET A 156 8.13 -10.60 -4.22
C MET A 156 9.30 -10.47 -5.22
N SER A 157 9.43 -9.35 -5.95
CA SER A 157 10.61 -9.09 -6.78
C SER A 157 11.89 -9.01 -5.94
N PHE A 158 11.78 -8.63 -4.66
CA PHE A 158 12.90 -8.59 -3.73
C PHE A 158 13.54 -9.97 -3.50
N TYR A 159 12.77 -11.05 -3.57
CA TYR A 159 13.29 -12.42 -3.48
C TYR A 159 14.32 -12.68 -4.59
N LYS A 160 14.00 -12.27 -5.82
CA LYS A 160 14.92 -12.36 -6.97
C LYS A 160 16.15 -11.48 -6.78
N GLU A 161 16.00 -10.30 -6.20
CA GLU A 161 17.14 -9.42 -5.92
C GLU A 161 18.11 -10.03 -4.90
N LEU A 162 17.62 -10.70 -3.85
CA LEU A 162 18.47 -11.40 -2.88
C LEU A 162 19.40 -12.42 -3.55
N THR A 163 18.86 -13.19 -4.48
CA THR A 163 19.63 -14.23 -5.17
C THR A 163 20.55 -13.68 -6.26
N THR A 164 20.07 -12.73 -7.06
CA THR A 164 20.80 -12.23 -8.24
C THR A 164 21.81 -11.13 -7.87
N LYS A 165 21.40 -10.14 -7.08
CA LYS A 165 22.20 -8.97 -6.76
C LYS A 165 23.11 -9.19 -5.55
N TYR A 166 22.58 -9.82 -4.52
CA TYR A 166 23.31 -10.02 -3.26
C TYR A 166 23.98 -11.40 -3.16
N LYS A 167 23.75 -12.29 -4.15
CA LYS A 167 24.31 -13.66 -4.17
C LYS A 167 24.04 -14.44 -2.88
N ALA A 168 23.00 -14.04 -2.13
CA ALA A 168 22.60 -14.69 -0.90
C ALA A 168 21.81 -15.95 -1.24
N SER A 169 21.95 -17.03 -0.46
CA SER A 169 21.13 -18.22 -0.63
C SER A 169 19.67 -17.88 -0.30
N GLY A 170 18.78 -17.89 -1.32
CA GLY A 170 17.45 -17.29 -1.31
C GLY A 170 16.65 -17.50 -0.03
N ASP A 171 16.41 -18.75 0.37
CA ASP A 171 15.55 -19.09 1.51
C ASP A 171 16.03 -18.54 2.84
N PHE A 172 17.32 -18.70 3.15
CA PHE A 172 17.87 -18.22 4.42
C PHE A 172 17.86 -16.69 4.49
N ALA A 173 18.23 -16.02 3.40
CA ALA A 173 18.24 -14.57 3.36
C ALA A 173 16.82 -14.00 3.49
N MET A 174 15.83 -14.61 2.82
CA MET A 174 14.44 -14.20 2.94
C MET A 174 13.90 -14.45 4.36
N ALA A 175 14.20 -15.61 4.95
CA ALA A 175 13.81 -15.91 6.34
C ALA A 175 14.38 -14.87 7.32
N TYR A 176 15.65 -14.47 7.12
CA TYR A 176 16.25 -13.41 7.92
C TYR A 176 15.54 -12.07 7.76
N VAL A 177 15.21 -11.67 6.53
CA VAL A 177 14.48 -10.43 6.26
C VAL A 177 13.11 -10.42 6.93
N ILE A 178 12.34 -11.50 6.81
CA ILE A 178 11.02 -11.60 7.47
C ILE A 178 11.18 -11.50 8.99
N ALA A 179 12.15 -12.22 9.57
CA ALA A 179 12.40 -12.16 11.02
C ALA A 179 12.83 -10.75 11.47
N HIS A 180 13.55 -10.00 10.62
CA HIS A 180 13.92 -8.60 10.88
C HIS A 180 12.71 -7.69 10.93
N GLU A 181 11.80 -7.78 9.97
CA GLU A 181 10.56 -6.98 9.95
C GLU A 181 9.62 -7.33 11.12
N VAL A 182 9.54 -8.63 11.48
CA VAL A 182 8.84 -9.06 12.70
C VAL A 182 9.52 -8.48 13.95
N GLY A 183 10.85 -8.37 13.96
CA GLY A 183 11.59 -7.69 15.03
C GLY A 183 11.15 -6.24 15.23
N HIS A 184 10.93 -5.50 14.16
CA HIS A 184 10.37 -4.13 14.23
C HIS A 184 8.94 -4.13 14.79
N HIS A 185 8.13 -5.12 14.42
CA HIS A 185 6.79 -5.26 14.99
C HIS A 185 6.86 -5.51 16.51
N VAL A 186 7.73 -6.41 16.96
CA VAL A 186 7.94 -6.70 18.40
C VAL A 186 8.41 -5.45 19.13
N GLN A 187 9.34 -4.69 18.57
CA GLN A 187 9.77 -3.39 19.15
C GLN A 187 8.61 -2.41 19.28
N ASN A 188 7.68 -2.41 18.33
CA ASN A 188 6.48 -1.59 18.39
C ASN A 188 5.52 -2.07 19.49
N GLU A 189 5.24 -3.37 19.59
CA GLU A 189 4.41 -3.97 20.64
C GLU A 189 4.98 -3.72 22.06
N LEU A 190 6.30 -3.66 22.19
CA LEU A 190 7.01 -3.33 23.43
C LEU A 190 7.08 -1.82 23.72
N GLY A 191 6.61 -0.97 22.79
CA GLY A 191 6.67 0.49 22.91
C GLY A 191 8.06 1.11 22.70
N ILE A 192 9.05 0.31 22.27
CA ILE A 192 10.44 0.74 22.08
C ILE A 192 10.55 1.75 20.93
N LEU A 193 9.85 1.51 19.79
CA LEU A 193 9.88 2.42 18.64
C LEU A 193 9.36 3.80 19.01
N GLY A 194 8.24 3.88 19.73
CA GLY A 194 7.67 5.15 20.16
C GLY A 194 8.57 5.91 21.16
N LYS A 195 9.29 5.20 22.03
CA LYS A 195 10.27 5.81 22.93
C LYS A 195 11.46 6.38 22.15
N TYR A 196 11.98 5.64 21.18
CA TYR A 196 13.10 6.07 20.36
C TYR A 196 12.76 7.31 19.53
N HIS A 197 11.58 7.37 18.90
CA HIS A 197 11.13 8.55 18.16
C HIS A 197 11.05 9.80 19.03
N ARG A 198 10.54 9.68 20.25
CA ARG A 198 10.49 10.82 21.17
C ARG A 198 11.88 11.34 21.56
N MET A 199 12.86 10.45 21.69
CA MET A 199 14.25 10.86 22.02
C MET A 199 14.96 11.54 20.84
N GLN A 200 14.54 11.31 19.60
CA GLN A 200 15.13 11.98 18.43
C GLN A 200 14.51 13.38 18.18
N GLN A 201 13.37 13.68 18.74
CA GLN A 201 12.65 14.95 18.54
C GLN A 201 12.93 15.98 19.65
N GLY A 202 13.62 15.63 20.71
CA GLY A 202 14.06 16.48 21.82
C GLY A 202 15.52 16.82 21.73
#